data_dfdc996bf537485223e67354b1d7471f
#
_entry.id   dfdc996bf537485223e67354b1d7471f
#
_cell.length_a   1.000
_cell.length_b   1.000
_cell.length_c   1.000
_cell.angle_alpha   90.00
_cell.angle_beta   90.00
_cell.angle_gamma   90.00
#
_symmetry.space_group_name_H-M   'P 1'
#
loop_
_entity.id
_entity.type
_entity.pdbx_description
1 polymer ?
#
loop_
_entity_poly.entity_id
_entity_poly.type
_entity_poly.pdbx_seq_one_letter_code
_entity_poly.pdbx_strand_id
1 'polypeptide(L)'
;MIKRTLFVLSIALLASSCDTLSNLVTSVYSEPTEAEIGSGLKSALEIGISKGSDALSQIDGYFKSPYKILLPLEARNVTAKLKNVPGFSDLENIILEKINRGAEDAAKKAKPIFVSAITEITFSDALNILMGQPDAATQYLQQKTN
;
A
#
# COMPACT_ATOMS: atom_id res chain seq x y z
N MET A 1 -62.05 12.21 30.86
CA MET A 1 -60.77 12.76 31.39
C MET A 1 -59.61 11.77 31.27
N ILE A 2 -59.81 10.50 31.49
CA ILE A 2 -58.73 9.46 31.50
C ILE A 2 -58.01 9.30 30.14
N LYS A 3 -58.70 9.44 29.01
CA LYS A 3 -58.09 9.35 27.65
C LYS A 3 -57.13 10.48 27.30
N ARG A 4 -57.35 11.71 27.84
CA ARG A 4 -56.46 12.85 27.64
C ARG A 4 -55.18 12.78 28.46
N THR A 5 -55.26 12.24 29.67
CA THR A 5 -54.08 12.04 30.54
C THR A 5 -53.15 10.92 30.04
N LEU A 6 -53.72 9.87 29.44
CA LEU A 6 -52.93 8.80 28.82
C LEU A 6 -52.16 9.28 27.56
N PHE A 7 -52.76 10.20 26.82
CA PHE A 7 -52.11 10.75 25.62
C PHE A 7 -50.96 11.72 25.92
N VAL A 8 -51.06 12.48 27.01
CA VAL A 8 -50.00 13.39 27.47
C VAL A 8 -48.83 12.58 28.08
N LEU A 9 -49.12 11.47 28.79
CA LEU A 9 -48.09 10.63 29.35
C LEU A 9 -47.28 9.85 28.27
N SER A 10 -47.92 9.49 27.13
CA SER A 10 -47.28 8.83 26.01
C SER A 10 -46.32 9.75 25.26
N ILE A 11 -46.57 11.05 25.20
CA ILE A 11 -45.70 12.04 24.52
C ILE A 11 -44.47 12.37 25.37
N ALA A 12 -44.58 12.33 26.69
CA ALA A 12 -43.48 12.61 27.61
C ALA A 12 -42.37 11.52 27.56
N LEU A 13 -42.71 10.26 27.23
CA LEU A 13 -41.75 9.16 27.11
C LEU A 13 -40.92 9.18 25.82
N LEU A 14 -41.31 9.94 24.82
CA LEU A 14 -40.57 10.06 23.53
C LEU A 14 -39.47 11.14 23.53
N ALA A 15 -39.46 12.00 24.56
CA ALA A 15 -38.48 13.09 24.65
C ALA A 15 -37.12 12.69 25.25
N SER A 16 -37.01 11.51 25.88
CA SER A 16 -35.79 11.06 26.56
C SER A 16 -34.81 10.29 25.66
N SER A 17 -35.14 10.10 24.35
CA SER A 17 -34.33 9.27 23.44
C SER A 17 -33.27 10.05 22.65
N CYS A 18 -33.22 11.38 22.77
CA CYS A 18 -32.30 12.21 21.97
C CYS A 18 -30.89 12.28 22.55
N ASP A 19 -30.70 12.11 23.86
CA ASP A 19 -29.35 12.21 24.46
C ASP A 19 -28.45 11.00 24.17
N THR A 20 -29.06 9.82 24.01
CA THR A 20 -28.30 8.59 23.72
C THR A 20 -27.82 8.56 22.27
N LEU A 21 -28.59 9.15 21.35
CA LEU A 21 -28.22 9.19 19.93
C LEU A 21 -27.13 10.24 19.65
N SER A 22 -27.16 11.39 20.32
CA SER A 22 -26.12 12.42 20.20
C SER A 22 -24.78 11.93 20.72
N ASN A 23 -24.74 11.19 21.81
CA ASN A 23 -23.51 10.60 22.35
C ASN A 23 -22.94 9.49 21.44
N LEU A 24 -23.79 8.68 20.79
CA LEU A 24 -23.37 7.69 19.82
C LEU A 24 -22.81 8.33 18.54
N VAL A 25 -23.46 9.39 18.04
CA VAL A 25 -23.01 10.12 16.87
C VAL A 25 -21.69 10.85 17.14
N THR A 26 -21.52 11.45 18.32
CA THR A 26 -20.27 12.15 18.69
C THR A 26 -19.10 11.16 18.82
N SER A 27 -19.33 9.93 19.29
CA SER A 27 -18.28 8.90 19.39
C SER A 27 -17.87 8.32 18.01
N VAL A 28 -18.75 8.39 17.01
CA VAL A 28 -18.46 7.92 15.63
C VAL A 28 -17.71 8.99 14.81
N TYR A 29 -17.83 10.27 15.19
CA TYR A 29 -17.20 11.41 14.51
C TYR A 29 -16.08 12.07 15.35
N SER A 30 -15.47 11.35 16.29
CA SER A 30 -14.26 11.87 16.94
C SER A 30 -13.14 11.90 15.88
N GLU A 31 -12.47 13.03 15.74
CA GLU A 31 -11.27 13.12 14.92
C GLU A 31 -10.27 12.06 15.40
N PRO A 32 -9.61 11.35 14.46
CA PRO A 32 -8.65 10.33 14.84
C PRO A 32 -7.48 10.94 15.61
N THR A 33 -7.06 10.28 16.65
CA THR A 33 -5.89 10.69 17.44
C THR A 33 -4.60 10.54 16.63
N GLU A 34 -3.55 11.25 17.05
CA GLU A 34 -2.22 11.14 16.43
C GLU A 34 -1.72 9.70 16.37
N ALA A 35 -1.97 8.93 17.43
CA ALA A 35 -1.61 7.51 17.50
C ALA A 35 -2.38 6.66 16.48
N GLU A 36 -3.65 6.93 16.28
CA GLU A 36 -4.50 6.23 15.31
C GLU A 36 -4.10 6.56 13.88
N ILE A 37 -3.78 7.84 13.59
CA ILE A 37 -3.28 8.27 12.27
C ILE A 37 -1.97 7.54 11.95
N GLY A 38 -1.01 7.59 12.87
CA GLY A 38 0.29 6.93 12.67
C GLY A 38 0.17 5.41 12.51
N SER A 39 -0.63 4.76 13.35
CA SER A 39 -0.88 3.32 13.29
C SER A 39 -1.61 2.91 12.01
N GLY A 40 -2.63 3.68 11.60
CA GLY A 40 -3.38 3.46 10.37
C GLY A 40 -2.50 3.52 9.13
N LEU A 41 -1.63 4.54 9.03
CA LEU A 41 -0.70 4.68 7.91
C LEU A 41 0.31 3.52 7.87
N LYS A 42 0.92 3.17 9.01
CA LYS A 42 1.85 2.02 9.09
C LYS A 42 1.18 0.74 8.61
N SER A 43 -0.01 0.44 9.12
CA SER A 43 -0.77 -0.74 8.72
C SER A 43 -1.09 -0.75 7.23
N ALA A 44 -1.50 0.37 6.66
CA ALA A 44 -1.79 0.49 5.23
C ALA A 44 -0.53 0.25 4.37
N LEU A 45 0.60 0.86 4.74
CA LEU A 45 1.86 0.68 4.04
C LEU A 45 2.39 -0.76 4.16
N GLU A 46 2.31 -1.36 5.35
CA GLU A 46 2.74 -2.75 5.58
C GLU A 46 1.92 -3.75 4.76
N ILE A 47 0.60 -3.57 4.71
CA ILE A 47 -0.30 -4.38 3.88
C ILE A 47 0.06 -4.20 2.40
N GLY A 48 0.27 -2.96 1.95
CA GLY A 48 0.64 -2.64 0.57
C GLY A 48 1.96 -3.28 0.16
N ILE A 49 3.01 -3.09 0.94
CA ILE A 49 4.35 -3.67 0.70
C ILE A 49 4.29 -5.20 0.74
N SER A 50 3.58 -5.78 1.72
CA SER A 50 3.46 -7.23 1.81
C SER A 50 2.80 -7.82 0.57
N LYS A 51 1.63 -7.29 0.18
CA LYS A 51 0.92 -7.76 -1.02
C LYS A 51 1.73 -7.53 -2.30
N GLY A 52 2.34 -6.36 -2.45
CA GLY A 52 3.15 -6.02 -3.62
C GLY A 52 4.38 -6.92 -3.74
N SER A 53 5.15 -7.07 -2.67
CA SER A 53 6.33 -7.92 -2.65
C SER A 53 5.99 -9.40 -2.84
N ASP A 54 4.90 -9.89 -2.24
CA ASP A 54 4.46 -11.27 -2.40
C ASP A 54 4.03 -11.55 -3.86
N ALA A 55 3.34 -10.62 -4.52
CA ALA A 55 2.97 -10.75 -5.92
C ALA A 55 4.19 -10.71 -6.85
N LEU A 56 5.12 -9.77 -6.63
CA LEU A 56 6.30 -9.59 -7.47
C LEU A 56 7.36 -10.66 -7.27
N SER A 57 7.41 -11.30 -6.10
CA SER A 57 8.35 -12.37 -5.78
C SER A 57 7.96 -13.74 -6.32
N GLN A 58 6.74 -13.89 -6.88
CA GLN A 58 6.33 -15.13 -7.54
C GLN A 58 7.06 -15.32 -8.87
N ILE A 59 7.13 -16.57 -9.34
CA ILE A 59 7.56 -16.85 -10.70
C ILE A 59 6.66 -16.10 -11.68
N ASP A 60 7.28 -15.38 -12.61
CA ASP A 60 6.61 -14.51 -13.58
C ASP A 60 5.98 -13.23 -13.01
N GLY A 61 6.24 -12.92 -11.74
CA GLY A 61 5.81 -11.68 -11.09
C GLY A 61 6.39 -10.42 -11.74
N TYR A 62 7.61 -10.54 -12.31
CA TYR A 62 8.19 -9.53 -13.21
C TYR A 62 8.15 -9.97 -14.66
N PHE A 63 8.62 -11.18 -14.98
CA PHE A 63 8.91 -11.60 -16.36
C PHE A 63 7.69 -11.59 -17.29
N LYS A 64 6.51 -12.02 -16.81
CA LYS A 64 5.26 -12.02 -17.59
C LYS A 64 4.21 -11.04 -17.07
N SER A 65 4.65 -9.99 -16.41
CA SER A 65 3.76 -8.97 -15.84
C SER A 65 3.95 -7.61 -16.49
N PRO A 66 3.08 -6.63 -16.20
CA PRO A 66 3.28 -5.25 -16.61
C PRO A 66 4.56 -4.61 -16.03
N TYR A 67 5.15 -5.22 -15.00
CA TYR A 67 6.37 -4.76 -14.34
C TYR A 67 7.65 -5.36 -14.93
N LYS A 68 7.56 -6.04 -16.08
CA LYS A 68 8.69 -6.65 -16.77
C LYS A 68 9.81 -5.64 -17.01
N ILE A 69 11.00 -5.96 -16.53
CA ILE A 69 12.21 -5.16 -16.78
C ILE A 69 12.67 -5.46 -18.20
N LEU A 70 12.73 -4.42 -19.02
CA LEU A 70 13.17 -4.50 -20.40
C LEU A 70 14.67 -4.20 -20.52
N LEU A 71 15.31 -4.74 -21.54
CA LEU A 71 16.69 -4.37 -21.85
C LEU A 71 16.77 -2.93 -22.37
N PRO A 72 17.81 -2.17 -21.98
CA PRO A 72 18.13 -0.88 -22.59
C PRO A 72 18.31 -1.01 -24.11
N LEU A 73 18.11 0.08 -24.83
CA LEU A 73 18.17 0.09 -26.28
C LEU A 73 19.53 -0.42 -26.80
N GLU A 74 20.62 -0.03 -26.13
CA GLU A 74 21.99 -0.41 -26.46
C GLU A 74 22.16 -1.94 -26.36
N ALA A 75 21.67 -2.55 -25.32
CA ALA A 75 21.73 -4.00 -25.13
C ALA A 75 20.89 -4.73 -26.18
N ARG A 76 19.70 -4.23 -26.51
CA ARG A 76 18.85 -4.79 -27.59
C ARG A 76 19.54 -4.70 -28.97
N ASN A 77 20.23 -3.59 -29.25
CA ASN A 77 20.99 -3.43 -30.49
C ASN A 77 22.12 -4.46 -30.61
N VAL A 78 22.76 -4.79 -29.49
CA VAL A 78 23.82 -5.82 -29.49
C VAL A 78 23.21 -7.22 -29.68
N THR A 79 22.16 -7.57 -28.95
CA THR A 79 21.49 -8.88 -29.08
C THR A 79 20.94 -9.08 -30.50
N ALA A 80 20.36 -8.04 -31.09
CA ALA A 80 19.85 -8.07 -32.47
C ALA A 80 20.95 -8.37 -33.51
N LYS A 81 22.16 -7.79 -33.37
CA LYS A 81 23.31 -8.08 -34.25
C LYS A 81 23.80 -9.51 -34.08
N LEU A 82 23.71 -10.08 -32.87
CA LEU A 82 24.16 -11.43 -32.58
C LEU A 82 23.13 -12.51 -32.96
N LYS A 83 21.88 -12.14 -33.25
CA LYS A 83 20.81 -13.09 -33.53
C LYS A 83 21.10 -14.12 -34.60
N ASN A 84 21.90 -13.75 -35.62
CA ASN A 84 22.28 -14.63 -36.74
C ASN A 84 23.57 -15.43 -36.46
N VAL A 85 24.21 -15.25 -35.30
CA VAL A 85 25.40 -16.00 -34.91
C VAL A 85 24.96 -17.31 -34.26
N PRO A 86 25.50 -18.47 -34.70
CA PRO A 86 25.16 -19.75 -34.10
C PRO A 86 25.37 -19.74 -32.57
N GLY A 87 24.37 -20.18 -31.83
CA GLY A 87 24.37 -20.17 -30.34
C GLY A 87 23.87 -18.88 -29.68
N PHE A 88 23.61 -17.80 -30.41
CA PHE A 88 23.16 -16.51 -29.87
C PHE A 88 21.74 -16.10 -30.30
N SER A 89 21.04 -16.94 -31.05
CA SER A 89 19.72 -16.62 -31.63
C SER A 89 18.66 -16.24 -30.56
N ASP A 90 18.76 -16.75 -29.34
CA ASP A 90 17.81 -16.49 -28.26
C ASP A 90 18.42 -15.68 -27.09
N LEU A 91 19.57 -15.06 -27.31
CA LEU A 91 20.32 -14.36 -26.27
C LEU A 91 19.50 -13.27 -25.56
N GLU A 92 18.68 -12.52 -26.31
CA GLU A 92 17.84 -11.47 -25.74
C GLU A 92 16.85 -12.02 -24.73
N ASN A 93 16.13 -13.09 -25.09
CA ASN A 93 15.17 -13.71 -24.17
C ASN A 93 15.83 -14.31 -22.95
N ILE A 94 16.99 -14.95 -23.12
CA ILE A 94 17.77 -15.50 -22.00
C ILE A 94 18.16 -14.40 -21.00
N ILE A 95 18.65 -13.26 -21.48
CA ILE A 95 19.04 -12.14 -20.63
C ILE A 95 17.81 -11.53 -19.95
N LEU A 96 16.74 -11.28 -20.72
CA LEU A 96 15.47 -10.76 -20.18
C LEU A 96 14.93 -11.65 -19.07
N GLU A 97 14.90 -12.96 -19.28
CA GLU A 97 14.44 -13.88 -18.25
C GLU A 97 15.32 -13.81 -17.01
N LYS A 98 16.64 -13.90 -17.15
CA LYS A 98 17.58 -13.88 -16.00
C LYS A 98 17.47 -12.60 -15.18
N ILE A 99 17.34 -11.42 -15.82
CA ILE A 99 17.18 -10.13 -15.11
C ILE A 99 15.86 -10.13 -14.32
N ASN A 100 14.77 -10.56 -14.93
CA ASN A 100 13.47 -10.56 -14.29
C ASN A 100 13.37 -11.60 -13.17
N ARG A 101 14.00 -12.79 -13.31
CA ARG A 101 14.12 -13.75 -12.20
C ARG A 101 14.94 -13.18 -11.04
N GLY A 102 16.01 -12.44 -11.35
CA GLY A 102 16.78 -11.72 -10.33
C GLY A 102 15.94 -10.66 -9.59
N ALA A 103 15.06 -9.94 -10.31
CA ALA A 103 14.13 -8.98 -9.71
C ALA A 103 13.08 -9.66 -8.82
N GLU A 104 12.56 -10.81 -9.22
CA GLU A 104 11.63 -11.62 -8.41
C GLU A 104 12.28 -12.06 -7.08
N ASP A 105 13.52 -12.51 -7.11
CA ASP A 105 14.29 -12.86 -5.90
C ASP A 105 14.60 -11.62 -5.05
N ALA A 106 14.95 -10.50 -5.67
CA ALA A 106 15.18 -9.24 -4.99
C ALA A 106 13.93 -8.71 -4.28
N ALA A 107 12.74 -8.81 -4.90
CA ALA A 107 11.47 -8.40 -4.30
C ALA A 107 11.20 -9.17 -2.98
N LYS A 108 11.51 -10.47 -2.95
CA LYS A 108 11.39 -11.28 -1.75
C LYS A 108 12.30 -10.79 -0.63
N LYS A 109 13.55 -10.43 -0.95
CA LYS A 109 14.54 -9.95 0.01
C LYS A 109 14.29 -8.52 0.47
N ALA A 110 13.69 -7.69 -0.37
CA ALA A 110 13.36 -6.30 -0.07
C ALA A 110 12.19 -6.17 0.93
N LYS A 111 11.25 -7.11 0.96
CA LYS A 111 10.07 -7.06 1.84
C LYS A 111 10.41 -6.77 3.30
N PRO A 112 11.27 -7.53 4.00
CA PRO A 112 11.60 -7.27 5.40
C PRO A 112 12.28 -5.91 5.60
N ILE A 113 13.05 -5.42 4.63
CA ILE A 113 13.71 -4.12 4.70
C ILE A 113 12.67 -3.00 4.71
N PHE A 114 11.69 -3.04 3.81
CA PHE A 114 10.60 -2.07 3.78
C PHE A 114 9.71 -2.13 5.02
N VAL A 115 9.40 -3.33 5.53
CA VAL A 115 8.60 -3.49 6.76
C VAL A 115 9.34 -2.87 7.95
N SER A 116 10.67 -3.06 8.07
CA SER A 116 11.47 -2.40 9.09
C SER A 116 11.39 -0.88 9.00
N ALA A 117 11.57 -0.30 7.80
CA ALA A 117 11.47 1.14 7.59
C ALA A 117 10.07 1.69 7.94
N ILE A 118 9.00 0.93 7.66
CA ILE A 118 7.63 1.33 8.00
C ILE A 118 7.41 1.33 9.52
N THR A 119 7.96 0.36 10.25
CA THR A 119 7.82 0.32 11.71
C THR A 119 8.47 1.51 12.41
N GLU A 120 9.50 2.08 11.80
CA GLU A 120 10.24 3.25 12.30
C GLU A 120 9.57 4.60 12.00
N ILE A 121 8.47 4.65 11.22
CA ILE A 121 7.73 5.87 10.92
C ILE A 121 7.31 6.55 12.22
N THR A 122 7.71 7.81 12.42
CA THR A 122 7.24 8.66 13.50
C THR A 122 5.89 9.29 13.15
N PHE A 123 5.23 9.92 14.13
CA PHE A 123 4.01 10.68 13.85
C PHE A 123 4.27 11.84 12.85
N SER A 124 5.39 12.55 13.01
CA SER A 124 5.78 13.61 12.08
C SER A 124 5.99 13.08 10.65
N ASP A 125 6.66 11.93 10.51
CA ASP A 125 6.80 11.27 9.19
C ASP A 125 5.44 10.91 8.61
N ALA A 126 4.53 10.38 9.44
CA ALA A 126 3.18 10.02 9.00
C ALA A 126 2.41 11.22 8.46
N LEU A 127 2.45 12.36 9.15
CA LEU A 127 1.82 13.59 8.66
C LEU A 127 2.47 14.08 7.36
N ASN A 128 3.79 14.08 7.28
CA ASN A 128 4.50 14.49 6.06
C ASN A 128 4.15 13.60 4.86
N ILE A 129 3.94 12.31 5.08
CA ILE A 129 3.50 11.37 4.04
C ILE A 129 2.05 11.66 3.64
N LEU A 130 1.13 11.80 4.60
CA LEU A 130 -0.29 11.97 4.34
C LEU A 130 -0.63 13.31 3.69
N MET A 131 0.07 14.38 4.08
CA MET A 131 -0.14 15.74 3.57
C MET A 131 0.80 16.08 2.42
N GLY A 132 1.69 15.17 2.05
CA GLY A 132 2.73 15.36 1.04
C GLY A 132 2.24 15.13 -0.39
N GLN A 133 3.18 15.04 -1.31
CA GLN A 133 2.91 14.73 -2.71
C GLN A 133 2.46 13.26 -2.88
N PRO A 134 1.83 12.89 -3.99
CA PRO A 134 1.35 11.52 -4.22
C PRO A 134 2.40 10.41 -4.09
N ASP A 135 3.68 10.75 -4.20
CA ASP A 135 4.82 9.84 -4.07
C ASP A 135 5.58 9.96 -2.73
N ALA A 136 5.07 10.75 -1.78
CA ALA A 136 5.75 11.02 -0.50
C ALA A 136 6.11 9.73 0.28
N ALA A 137 5.23 8.74 0.29
CA ALA A 137 5.52 7.44 0.91
C ALA A 137 6.68 6.71 0.21
N THR A 138 6.72 6.77 -1.12
CA THR A 138 7.81 6.18 -1.91
C THR A 138 9.13 6.87 -1.63
N GLN A 139 9.14 8.20 -1.58
CA GLN A 139 10.34 8.98 -1.26
C GLN A 139 10.84 8.68 0.16
N TYR A 140 9.94 8.59 1.13
CA TYR A 140 10.30 8.21 2.50
C TYR A 140 10.98 6.82 2.53
N LEU A 141 10.35 5.81 1.93
CA LEU A 141 10.91 4.47 1.90
C LEU A 141 12.26 4.42 1.17
N GLN A 142 12.40 5.13 0.06
CA GLN A 142 13.67 5.23 -0.67
C GLN A 142 14.79 5.82 0.19
N GLN A 143 14.51 6.87 0.98
CA GLN A 143 15.49 7.48 1.87
C GLN A 143 15.90 6.56 3.04
N LYS A 144 14.97 5.75 3.53
CA LYS A 144 15.19 4.86 4.68
C LYS A 144 15.81 3.52 4.33
N THR A 145 15.79 3.14 3.05
CA THR A 145 16.25 1.82 2.58
C THR A 145 17.45 1.87 1.63
N ASN A 146 18.03 3.04 1.41
CA ASN A 146 19.26 3.24 0.63
C ASN A 146 20.52 3.06 1.48
#